data_bbcde2abd0c404630047b7e5577b97d3
#
_entry.id   bbcde2abd0c404630047b7e5577b97d3
#
_cell.length_a   1.000
_cell.length_b   1.000
_cell.length_c   1.000
_cell.angle_alpha   90.00
_cell.angle_beta   90.00
_cell.angle_gamma   90.00
#
_symmetry.space_group_name_H-M   'P 1'
#
loop_
_entity.id
_entity.type
_entity.pdbx_description
1 polymer ?
#
loop_
_entity_poly.entity_id
_entity_poly.type
_entity_poly.pdbx_seq_one_letter_code
_entity_poly.pdbx_strand_id
1 'polypeptide(L)'
;MIISGGVNIYPAEIEAVIAEHDGVADVSVIGVPNEEFGEEVKAIIECSEGYTDGPDFVSEILKLCNTKLAGYKRPKSIDFVEELPRTGTGKILKRTLREPYWEGHERQI
;
A
#
# COMPACT_ATOMS: atom_id res chain seq x y z
N MET A 1 -0.04 -11.51 -2.11
CA MET A 1 0.58 -11.25 -3.41
C MET A 1 -0.37 -10.46 -4.30
N ILE A 2 0.16 -9.50 -5.03
CA ILE A 2 -0.60 -8.68 -5.97
C ILE A 2 -0.23 -9.14 -7.38
N ILE A 3 -1.23 -9.31 -8.24
CA ILE A 3 -0.99 -9.68 -9.63
C ILE A 3 -1.42 -8.50 -10.51
N SER A 4 -0.45 -7.82 -11.11
CA SER A 4 -0.70 -6.67 -11.96
C SER A 4 -0.14 -6.92 -13.36
N GLY A 5 -1.03 -6.96 -14.36
CA GLY A 5 -0.62 -7.25 -15.74
C GLY A 5 0.09 -8.57 -15.90
N GLY A 6 -0.25 -9.59 -15.10
CA GLY A 6 0.40 -10.90 -15.12
C GLY A 6 1.71 -10.98 -14.32
N VAL A 7 2.13 -9.89 -13.70
CA VAL A 7 3.36 -9.86 -12.89
C VAL A 7 3.03 -10.02 -11.41
N ASN A 8 3.74 -10.93 -10.74
CA ASN A 8 3.57 -11.16 -9.32
C ASN A 8 4.35 -10.11 -8.53
N ILE A 9 3.66 -9.40 -7.65
CA ILE A 9 4.24 -8.36 -6.81
C ILE A 9 4.03 -8.75 -5.35
N TYR A 10 5.10 -8.72 -4.57
CA TYR A 10 5.07 -9.13 -3.16
C TYR A 10 5.01 -7.91 -2.25
N PRO A 11 3.90 -7.71 -1.53
CA PRO A 11 3.74 -6.54 -0.67
C PRO A 11 4.85 -6.32 0.35
N ALA A 12 5.41 -7.39 0.90
CA ALA A 12 6.44 -7.29 1.94
C ALA A 12 7.68 -6.50 1.48
N GLU A 13 8.08 -6.64 0.23
CA GLU A 13 9.22 -5.91 -0.33
C GLU A 13 8.96 -4.40 -0.35
N ILE A 14 7.74 -4.03 -0.76
CA ILE A 14 7.35 -2.63 -0.86
C ILE A 14 7.15 -2.02 0.54
N GLU A 15 6.52 -2.78 1.42
CA GLU A 15 6.30 -2.36 2.82
C GLU A 15 7.62 -2.07 3.51
N ALA A 16 8.64 -2.91 3.29
CA ALA A 16 9.95 -2.73 3.89
C ALA A 16 10.61 -1.42 3.44
N VAL A 17 10.47 -1.07 2.17
CA VAL A 17 11.01 0.18 1.62
C VAL A 17 10.28 1.39 2.22
N ILE A 18 8.97 1.38 2.22
CA ILE A 18 8.16 2.50 2.74
C ILE A 18 8.40 2.70 4.24
N ALA A 19 8.55 1.62 4.98
CA ALA A 19 8.80 1.67 6.42
C ALA A 19 10.13 2.32 6.80
N GLU A 20 11.03 2.53 5.85
CA GLU A 20 12.29 3.24 6.10
C GLU A 20 12.07 4.74 6.37
N HIS A 21 10.94 5.30 5.94
CA HIS A 21 10.65 6.71 6.17
C HIS A 21 10.18 6.93 7.61
N ASP A 22 10.79 7.90 8.31
CA ASP A 22 10.48 8.18 9.71
C ASP A 22 9.04 8.59 9.97
N GLY A 23 8.38 9.16 8.98
CA GLY A 23 6.97 9.57 9.06
C GLY A 23 5.97 8.43 8.97
N VAL A 24 6.43 7.20 8.68
CA VAL A 24 5.58 6.03 8.56
C VAL A 24 5.60 5.24 9.87
N ALA A 25 4.48 5.27 10.62
CA ALA A 25 4.36 4.45 11.82
C ALA A 25 4.13 3.00 11.45
N ASP A 26 3.30 2.77 10.42
CA ASP A 26 3.07 1.44 9.88
C ASP A 26 2.53 1.56 8.46
N VAL A 27 2.62 0.49 7.68
CA VAL A 27 2.19 0.47 6.29
C VAL A 27 1.67 -0.90 5.91
N SER A 28 0.65 -0.93 5.07
CA SER A 28 0.17 -2.15 4.44
C SER A 28 -0.01 -1.91 2.95
N VAL A 29 0.59 -2.75 2.13
CA VAL A 29 0.49 -2.67 0.68
C VAL A 29 -0.54 -3.70 0.22
N ILE A 30 -1.51 -3.24 -0.57
CA ILE A 30 -2.62 -4.06 -1.04
C ILE A 30 -2.79 -3.90 -2.55
N GLY A 31 -3.45 -4.87 -3.17
CA GLY A 31 -3.91 -4.76 -4.56
C GLY A 31 -5.32 -4.20 -4.59
N VAL A 32 -5.54 -3.19 -5.43
CA VAL A 32 -6.86 -2.62 -5.67
C VAL A 32 -7.23 -2.79 -7.14
N PRO A 33 -8.53 -2.69 -7.50
CA PRO A 33 -8.94 -2.92 -8.88
C PRO A 33 -8.28 -1.97 -9.87
N ASN A 34 -7.88 -2.53 -11.02
CA ASN A 34 -7.39 -1.77 -12.16
C ASN A 34 -7.99 -2.40 -13.41
N GLU A 35 -8.67 -1.62 -14.24
CA GLU A 35 -9.37 -2.13 -15.41
C GLU A 35 -8.44 -2.75 -16.44
N GLU A 36 -7.25 -2.20 -16.59
CA GLU A 36 -6.26 -2.65 -17.58
C GLU A 36 -5.43 -3.84 -17.09
N PHE A 37 -4.97 -3.78 -15.84
CA PHE A 37 -4.01 -4.76 -15.32
C PHE A 37 -4.61 -5.76 -14.33
N GLY A 38 -5.88 -5.63 -13.99
CA GLY A 38 -6.54 -6.45 -12.98
C GLY A 38 -6.38 -5.88 -11.59
N GLU A 39 -5.15 -5.71 -11.14
CA GLU A 39 -4.83 -5.09 -9.85
C GLU A 39 -3.74 -4.04 -10.03
N GLU A 40 -3.75 -3.05 -9.16
CA GLU A 40 -2.64 -2.12 -9.04
C GLU A 40 -2.19 -2.00 -7.58
N VAL A 41 -0.96 -1.57 -7.38
CA VAL A 41 -0.36 -1.47 -6.05
C VAL A 41 -0.82 -0.19 -5.35
N LYS A 42 -1.36 -0.33 -4.16
CA LYS A 42 -1.74 0.79 -3.29
C LYS A 42 -1.09 0.61 -1.93
N ALA A 43 -0.49 1.68 -1.40
CA ALA A 43 0.05 1.69 -0.04
C ALA A 43 -0.94 2.39 0.89
N ILE A 44 -1.25 1.77 2.02
CA ILE A 44 -2.08 2.36 3.07
C ILE A 44 -1.15 2.66 4.24
N ILE A 45 -1.05 3.93 4.61
CA ILE A 45 -0.04 4.40 5.56
C ILE A 45 -0.70 4.98 6.82
N GLU A 46 -0.14 4.60 7.95
CA GLU A 46 -0.43 5.18 9.25
C GLU A 46 0.73 6.10 9.59
N CYS A 47 0.45 7.40 9.76
CA CYS A 47 1.49 8.39 10.03
C CYS A 47 2.03 8.30 11.44
N SER A 48 3.34 8.54 11.58
CA SER A 48 3.96 8.71 12.89
C SER A 48 3.53 10.04 13.51
N GLU A 49 3.63 10.12 14.82
CA GLU A 49 3.34 11.36 15.55
C GLU A 49 4.22 12.50 15.00
N GLY A 50 3.61 13.66 14.78
CA GLY A 50 4.31 14.82 14.24
C GLY A 50 4.29 14.91 12.72
N TYR A 51 3.79 13.89 12.03
CA TYR A 51 3.65 13.89 10.59
C TYR A 51 2.18 13.98 10.20
N THR A 52 1.90 14.69 9.13
CA THR A 52 0.54 14.80 8.60
C THR A 52 0.50 14.30 7.17
N ASP A 53 -0.63 13.70 6.80
CA ASP A 53 -0.85 13.31 5.42
C ASP A 53 -0.91 14.55 4.53
N GLY A 54 -0.46 14.39 3.28
CA GLY A 54 -0.50 15.50 2.33
C GLY A 54 0.41 15.23 1.14
N PRO A 55 0.36 16.15 0.13
CA PRO A 55 1.14 15.97 -1.10
C PRO A 55 2.64 15.87 -0.88
N ASP A 56 3.18 16.62 0.06
CA ASP A 56 4.62 16.60 0.34
C ASP A 56 5.07 15.26 0.88
N PHE A 57 4.29 14.69 1.81
CA PHE A 57 4.59 13.38 2.37
C PHE A 57 4.48 12.29 1.30
N VAL A 58 3.42 12.35 0.48
CA VAL A 58 3.25 11.42 -0.65
C VAL A 58 4.45 11.50 -1.59
N SER A 59 4.91 12.71 -1.92
CA SER A 59 6.08 12.90 -2.79
C SER A 59 7.34 12.27 -2.21
N GLU A 60 7.57 12.39 -0.90
CA GLU A 60 8.73 11.80 -0.23
C GLU A 60 8.69 10.27 -0.28
N ILE A 61 7.51 9.69 -0.04
CA ILE A 61 7.32 8.23 -0.11
C ILE A 61 7.55 7.73 -1.53
N LEU A 62 6.98 8.42 -2.53
CA LEU A 62 7.15 8.03 -3.93
C LEU A 62 8.61 8.15 -4.38
N LYS A 63 9.33 9.16 -3.94
CA LYS A 63 10.77 9.30 -4.22
C LYS A 63 11.56 8.14 -3.66
N LEU A 64 11.26 7.75 -2.42
CA LEU A 64 11.91 6.61 -1.79
C LEU A 64 11.67 5.33 -2.59
N CYS A 65 10.43 5.09 -2.99
CA CYS A 65 10.07 3.94 -3.80
C CYS A 65 10.75 3.98 -5.17
N ASN A 66 10.80 5.16 -5.81
CA ASN A 66 11.46 5.32 -7.12
C ASN A 66 12.94 4.98 -7.07
N THR A 67 13.57 5.26 -5.94
CA THR A 67 15.00 4.99 -5.75
C THR A 67 15.30 3.50 -5.55
N LYS A 68 14.41 2.80 -4.85
CA LYS A 68 14.68 1.44 -4.36
C LYS A 68 13.87 0.32 -5.01
N LEU A 69 12.83 0.65 -5.76
CA LEU A 69 11.95 -0.36 -6.36
C LEU A 69 11.90 -0.26 -7.87
N ALA A 70 11.81 -1.41 -8.53
CA ALA A 70 11.53 -1.46 -9.96
C ALA A 70 10.18 -0.82 -10.27
N GLY A 71 10.04 -0.24 -11.46
CA GLY A 71 8.86 0.55 -11.83
C GLY A 71 7.52 -0.15 -11.61
N TYR A 72 7.43 -1.43 -11.98
CA TYR A 72 6.19 -2.20 -11.83
C TYR A 72 5.83 -2.51 -10.36
N LYS A 73 6.78 -2.37 -9.44
CA LYS A 73 6.57 -2.60 -8.01
C LYS A 73 6.18 -1.34 -7.25
N ARG A 74 6.29 -0.17 -7.88
CA ARG A 74 6.01 1.11 -7.20
C ARG A 74 4.52 1.28 -6.97
N PRO A 75 4.10 1.83 -5.81
CA PRO A 75 2.69 2.13 -5.58
C PRO A 75 2.16 3.11 -6.62
N LYS A 76 0.96 2.85 -7.11
CA LYS A 76 0.24 3.76 -8.02
C LYS A 76 -0.55 4.81 -7.25
N SER A 77 -0.86 4.51 -5.99
CA SER A 77 -1.59 5.42 -5.13
C SER A 77 -1.25 5.16 -3.68
N ILE A 78 -1.48 6.17 -2.85
CA ILE A 78 -1.22 6.11 -1.41
C ILE A 78 -2.44 6.69 -0.70
N ASP A 79 -2.98 5.95 0.27
CA ASP A 79 -4.02 6.43 1.16
C ASP A 79 -3.50 6.43 2.58
N PHE A 80 -4.04 7.33 3.40
CA PHE A 80 -3.67 7.42 4.81
C PHE A 80 -4.84 7.03 5.68
N VAL A 81 -4.54 6.39 6.80
CA VAL A 81 -5.53 6.03 7.82
C VAL A 81 -5.02 6.42 9.19
N GLU A 82 -5.92 6.66 10.12
CA GLU A 82 -5.55 6.97 11.51
C GLU A 82 -4.95 5.75 12.19
N GLU A 83 -5.51 4.58 11.92
CA GLU A 83 -5.06 3.34 12.50
C GLU A 83 -5.36 2.18 11.55
N LEU A 84 -4.36 1.35 11.30
CA LEU A 84 -4.55 0.15 10.50
C LEU A 84 -5.30 -0.92 11.30
N PRO A 85 -6.27 -1.64 10.68
CA PRO A 85 -6.98 -2.70 11.38
C PRO A 85 -6.05 -3.86 11.70
N ARG A 86 -6.05 -4.32 12.96
CA ARG A 86 -5.18 -5.40 13.42
C ARG A 86 -5.98 -6.44 14.20
N THR A 87 -5.46 -7.66 14.21
CA THR A 87 -5.96 -8.72 15.08
C THR A 87 -5.51 -8.46 16.52
N GLY A 88 -6.04 -9.23 17.47
CA GLY A 88 -5.60 -9.16 18.86
C GLY A 88 -4.12 -9.46 19.06
N THR A 89 -3.48 -10.13 18.09
CA THR A 89 -2.04 -10.40 18.11
C THR A 89 -1.21 -9.33 17.41
N GLY A 90 -1.85 -8.27 16.91
CA GLY A 90 -1.17 -7.15 16.26
C GLY A 90 -0.96 -7.29 14.76
N LYS A 91 -1.44 -8.36 14.16
CA LYS A 91 -1.30 -8.59 12.72
C LYS A 91 -2.30 -7.75 11.92
N ILE A 92 -1.83 -7.08 10.88
CA ILE A 92 -2.68 -6.24 10.03
C ILE A 92 -3.66 -7.09 9.22
N LEU A 93 -4.92 -6.66 9.21
CA LEU A 93 -6.00 -7.35 8.49
C LEU A 93 -6.11 -6.79 7.06
N LYS A 94 -5.30 -7.30 6.14
CA LYS A 94 -5.28 -6.83 4.75
C LYS A 94 -6.63 -7.00 4.05
N ARG A 95 -7.35 -8.07 4.35
CA ARG A 95 -8.67 -8.30 3.77
C ARG A 95 -9.63 -7.17 4.08
N THR A 96 -9.64 -6.72 5.32
CA THR A 96 -10.47 -5.58 5.76
C THR A 96 -10.08 -4.30 5.02
N LEU A 97 -8.78 -4.08 4.82
CA LEU A 97 -8.30 -2.92 4.07
C LEU A 97 -8.73 -2.95 2.61
N ARG A 98 -8.76 -4.12 2.00
CA ARG A 98 -9.12 -4.26 0.59
C ARG A 98 -10.61 -4.11 0.31
N GLU A 99 -11.48 -4.52 1.24
CA GLU A 99 -12.92 -4.56 1.02
C GLU A 99 -13.51 -3.29 0.40
N PRO A 100 -13.23 -2.07 0.93
CA PRO A 100 -13.82 -0.86 0.35
C PRO A 100 -13.46 -0.62 -1.11
N TYR A 101 -12.26 -1.02 -1.52
CA TYR A 101 -11.77 -0.80 -2.88
C TYR A 101 -12.32 -1.83 -3.86
N TRP A 102 -12.67 -3.03 -3.39
CA TRP A 102 -13.18 -4.12 -4.20
C TRP A 102 -14.70 -4.19 -4.25
N GLU A 103 -15.38 -3.32 -3.52
CA GLU A 103 -16.83 -3.27 -3.51
C GLU A 103 -17.35 -2.98 -4.93
N GLY A 104 -18.23 -3.84 -5.43
CA GLY A 104 -18.73 -3.75 -6.79
C GLY A 104 -17.80 -4.34 -7.85
N HIS A 105 -16.67 -4.88 -7.48
CA HIS A 105 -15.71 -5.54 -8.39
C HIS A 105 -15.59 -7.01 -8.06
N GLU A 106 -15.41 -7.83 -9.10
CA GLU A 106 -15.15 -9.25 -8.93
C GLU A 106 -13.65 -9.50 -8.88
N ARG A 107 -13.22 -10.19 -7.84
CA ARG A 107 -11.86 -10.69 -7.74
C ARG A 107 -11.92 -12.20 -7.64
N GLN A 108 -11.27 -12.88 -8.57
CA GLN A 108 -11.10 -14.32 -8.53
C GLN A 108 -9.94 -14.64 -7.56
N ILE A 109 -10.30 -15.22 -6.44
CA ILE A 109 -9.30 -15.60 -5.44
C ILE A 109 -9.12 -17.10 -5.45
#